data_2770f149ca0a24d71662cb95e548cd0b
#
_entry.id   2770f149ca0a24d71662cb95e548cd0b
#
_cell.length_a   1.000
_cell.length_b   1.000
_cell.length_c   1.000
_cell.angle_alpha   90.00
_cell.angle_beta   90.00
_cell.angle_gamma   90.00
#
_symmetry.space_group_name_H-M   'P 1'
#
loop_
_entity.id
_entity.type
_entity.pdbx_description
1 polymer ?
#
loop_
_entity_poly.entity_id
_entity_poly.type
_entity_poly.pdbx_seq_one_letter_code
_entity_poly.pdbx_strand_id
1 'polypeptide(L)'
;MKIFRQNIICWSICCLFFASCAYQAEPLFKEKRTLYYYNIENIAVLPFIDYTNTQGVSREVTEIFTEELARFNESGVVHATAMLNYLHTNKIVITEHNIREVGLQIGRVFNVDAVVIGAVTEYDPYFPPKLGLSIEVLTVSDSETIFTTSETYDASFNFVREEIKRFAGTKKVKDSVYGDELIMQKMDLYIEFVSYDIIRKNL
;
A
#
# COMPACT_ATOMS: atom_id res chain seq x y z
N MET A 1 0.11 -35.47 60.89
CA MET A 1 -0.37 -34.09 60.68
C MET A 1 0.64 -33.15 60.05
N LYS A 2 1.87 -33.58 59.71
CA LYS A 2 2.88 -32.73 59.03
C LYS A 2 2.96 -32.87 57.50
N ILE A 3 2.51 -33.97 56.95
CA ILE A 3 2.59 -34.25 55.50
C ILE A 3 1.54 -33.49 54.68
N PHE A 4 0.40 -33.16 55.29
CA PHE A 4 -0.70 -32.44 54.60
C PHE A 4 -0.42 -30.93 54.38
N ARG A 5 0.48 -30.36 55.19
CA ARG A 5 0.83 -28.92 55.04
C ARG A 5 1.84 -28.66 53.92
N GLN A 6 2.66 -29.65 53.56
CA GLN A 6 3.68 -29.50 52.52
C GLN A 6 3.11 -29.53 51.10
N ASN A 7 2.02 -30.29 50.87
CA ASN A 7 1.37 -30.39 49.57
C ASN A 7 0.58 -29.15 49.20
N ILE A 8 0.05 -28.42 50.19
CA ILE A 8 -0.74 -27.17 49.93
C ILE A 8 0.18 -26.02 49.51
N ILE A 9 1.41 -25.96 50.07
CA ILE A 9 2.38 -24.91 49.71
C ILE A 9 2.94 -25.15 48.31
N CYS A 10 3.16 -26.37 47.90
CA CYS A 10 3.67 -26.71 46.55
C CYS A 10 2.62 -26.40 45.46
N TRP A 11 1.31 -26.59 45.74
CA TRP A 11 0.22 -26.26 44.80
C TRP A 11 0.02 -24.76 44.68
N SER A 12 0.21 -24.00 45.76
CA SER A 12 0.08 -22.54 45.74
C SER A 12 1.23 -21.88 44.95
N ILE A 13 2.41 -22.44 44.95
CA ILE A 13 3.59 -21.94 44.21
C ILE A 13 3.45 -22.24 42.70
N CYS A 14 2.88 -23.40 42.34
CA CYS A 14 2.66 -23.76 40.94
C CYS A 14 1.61 -22.85 40.24
N CYS A 15 0.60 -22.37 40.97
CA CYS A 15 -0.41 -21.44 40.41
C CYS A 15 0.14 -20.02 40.18
N LEU A 16 1.22 -19.61 40.86
CA LEU A 16 1.82 -18.29 40.66
C LEU A 16 2.70 -18.20 39.41
N PHE A 17 3.16 -19.32 38.87
CA PHE A 17 3.95 -19.34 37.64
C PHE A 17 3.12 -19.29 36.35
N PHE A 18 1.81 -19.57 36.39
CA PHE A 18 0.93 -19.49 35.21
C PHE A 18 0.30 -18.11 34.99
N ALA A 19 0.45 -17.17 35.92
CA ALA A 19 -0.10 -15.82 35.80
C ALA A 19 0.80 -14.83 35.06
N SER A 20 1.99 -15.26 34.57
CA SER A 20 3.03 -14.36 34.05
C SER A 20 3.18 -14.38 32.51
N CYS A 21 2.27 -14.98 31.75
CA CYS A 21 2.35 -15.02 30.29
C CYS A 21 1.12 -14.43 29.57
N ALA A 22 0.39 -13.53 30.20
CA ALA A 22 -0.47 -12.62 29.47
C ALA A 22 0.32 -11.35 29.13
N TYR A 23 1.39 -11.48 28.34
CA TYR A 23 1.93 -10.36 27.59
C TYR A 23 0.85 -10.01 26.56
N GLN A 24 0.02 -9.06 26.91
CA GLN A 24 -0.82 -8.38 25.93
C GLN A 24 0.16 -7.69 24.99
N ALA A 25 0.41 -8.34 23.85
CA ALA A 25 0.94 -7.63 22.70
C ALA A 25 -0.08 -6.52 22.41
N GLU A 26 0.24 -5.30 22.81
CA GLU A 26 -0.49 -4.14 22.31
C GLU A 26 -0.54 -4.28 20.79
N PRO A 27 -1.71 -4.10 20.17
CA PRO A 27 -1.75 -4.09 18.71
C PRO A 27 -0.82 -2.97 18.26
N LEU A 28 0.27 -3.34 17.60
CA LEU A 28 1.26 -2.45 16.96
C LEU A 28 0.64 -1.62 15.82
N PHE A 29 -0.67 -1.63 15.70
CA PHE A 29 -1.46 -0.84 14.76
C PHE A 29 -2.05 0.39 15.45
N LYS A 30 -1.19 1.33 15.83
CA LYS A 30 -1.60 2.73 15.74
C LYS A 30 -1.61 3.04 14.24
N GLU A 31 -2.81 3.19 13.68
CA GLU A 31 -3.06 3.84 12.40
C GLU A 31 -2.47 5.27 12.45
N LYS A 32 -1.19 5.40 12.27
CA LYS A 32 -0.58 6.67 11.93
C LYS A 32 -0.44 6.62 10.42
N ARG A 33 -1.32 7.33 9.73
CA ARG A 33 -1.13 7.61 8.31
C ARG A 33 0.27 8.18 8.15
N THR A 34 1.12 7.48 7.42
CA THR A 34 2.53 7.81 7.28
C THR A 34 2.72 9.25 6.78
N LEU A 35 1.93 9.66 5.78
CA LEU A 35 2.00 11.00 5.22
C LEU A 35 1.70 12.09 6.25
N TYR A 36 0.69 11.90 7.10
CA TYR A 36 0.36 12.85 8.15
C TYR A 36 1.45 12.95 9.23
N TYR A 37 2.05 11.83 9.59
CA TYR A 37 3.13 11.81 10.61
C TYR A 37 4.36 12.61 10.17
N TYR A 38 4.69 12.56 8.87
CA TYR A 38 5.83 13.26 8.28
C TYR A 38 5.47 14.64 7.70
N ASN A 39 4.24 15.15 7.94
CA ASN A 39 3.74 16.42 7.39
C ASN A 39 3.89 16.53 5.87
N ILE A 40 3.59 15.46 5.16
CA ILE A 40 3.62 15.44 3.70
C ILE A 40 2.32 16.05 3.18
N GLU A 41 2.43 17.23 2.58
CA GLU A 41 1.29 17.93 1.97
C GLU A 41 1.24 17.70 0.46
N ASN A 42 2.39 17.79 -0.20
CA ASN A 42 2.48 17.63 -1.65
C ASN A 42 3.28 16.39 -1.99
N ILE A 43 2.75 15.57 -2.89
CA ILE A 43 3.34 14.30 -3.26
C ILE A 43 3.32 14.11 -4.78
N ALA A 44 4.37 13.52 -5.33
CA ALA A 44 4.44 13.14 -6.74
C ALA A 44 4.55 11.61 -6.86
N VAL A 45 3.84 11.04 -7.84
CA VAL A 45 3.94 9.61 -8.18
C VAL A 45 4.75 9.50 -9.47
N LEU A 46 5.86 8.76 -9.42
CA LEU A 46 6.64 8.43 -10.61
C LEU A 46 5.97 7.32 -11.40
N PRO A 47 6.20 7.24 -12.72
CA PRO A 47 5.78 6.08 -13.49
C PRO A 47 6.31 4.79 -12.88
N PHE A 48 5.42 3.82 -12.65
CA PHE A 48 5.79 2.53 -12.08
C PHE A 48 6.69 1.75 -13.04
N ILE A 49 7.71 1.09 -12.52
CA ILE A 49 8.52 0.17 -13.31
C ILE A 49 7.71 -1.10 -13.57
N ASP A 50 7.72 -1.59 -14.80
CA ASP A 50 7.03 -2.82 -15.17
C ASP A 50 8.02 -3.99 -15.24
N TYR A 51 7.88 -4.96 -14.33
CA TYR A 51 8.62 -6.21 -14.34
C TYR A 51 7.84 -7.35 -15.01
N THR A 52 6.60 -7.09 -15.45
CA THR A 52 5.74 -8.12 -16.06
C THR A 52 5.90 -8.23 -17.57
N ASN A 53 6.57 -7.24 -18.18
CA ASN A 53 6.69 -7.09 -19.63
C ASN A 53 5.34 -6.99 -20.36
N THR A 54 4.30 -6.50 -19.67
CA THR A 54 2.97 -6.32 -20.26
C THR A 54 2.80 -4.90 -20.74
N GLN A 55 2.58 -4.73 -22.03
CA GLN A 55 2.50 -3.42 -22.65
C GLN A 55 1.39 -2.55 -22.03
N GLY A 56 1.77 -1.35 -21.58
CA GLY A 56 0.83 -0.33 -21.06
C GLY A 56 0.51 -0.44 -19.57
N VAL A 57 0.86 -1.53 -18.90
CA VAL A 57 0.56 -1.76 -17.49
C VAL A 57 1.16 -0.68 -16.58
N SER A 58 2.42 -0.33 -16.79
CA SER A 58 3.08 0.74 -16.02
C SER A 58 2.25 2.03 -16.02
N ARG A 59 1.79 2.46 -17.18
CA ARG A 59 1.01 3.71 -17.30
C ARG A 59 -0.34 3.57 -16.61
N GLU A 60 -1.06 2.49 -16.89
CA GLU A 60 -2.39 2.26 -16.33
C GLU A 60 -2.36 2.23 -14.79
N VAL A 61 -1.43 1.47 -14.21
CA VAL A 61 -1.26 1.39 -12.76
C VAL A 61 -0.86 2.75 -12.18
N THR A 62 0.07 3.48 -12.83
CA THR A 62 0.50 4.80 -12.36
C THR A 62 -0.65 5.80 -12.33
N GLU A 63 -1.46 5.85 -13.39
CA GLU A 63 -2.60 6.75 -13.51
C GLU A 63 -3.63 6.45 -12.41
N ILE A 64 -4.06 5.19 -12.28
CA ILE A 64 -5.06 4.78 -11.29
C ILE A 64 -4.56 4.97 -9.86
N PHE A 65 -3.31 4.58 -9.57
CA PHE A 65 -2.72 4.78 -8.24
C PHE A 65 -2.65 6.27 -7.87
N THR A 66 -2.25 7.13 -8.81
CA THR A 66 -2.19 8.58 -8.60
C THR A 66 -3.57 9.16 -8.30
N GLU A 67 -4.61 8.71 -9.02
CA GLU A 67 -5.99 9.14 -8.79
C GLU A 67 -6.50 8.68 -7.41
N GLU A 68 -6.23 7.44 -7.01
CA GLU A 68 -6.60 6.97 -5.68
C GLU A 68 -5.87 7.73 -4.59
N LEU A 69 -4.56 7.97 -4.74
CA LEU A 69 -3.80 8.77 -3.79
C LEU A 69 -4.37 10.18 -3.64
N ALA A 70 -4.77 10.81 -4.74
CA ALA A 70 -5.38 12.14 -4.72
C ALA A 70 -6.74 12.18 -4.00
N ARG A 71 -7.46 11.04 -3.93
CA ARG A 71 -8.71 10.94 -3.16
C ARG A 71 -8.48 10.84 -1.66
N PHE A 72 -7.34 10.30 -1.24
CA PHE A 72 -6.97 10.16 0.17
C PHE A 72 -6.22 11.36 0.72
N ASN A 73 -5.39 11.95 -0.11
CA ASN A 73 -4.60 13.12 0.28
C ASN A 73 -5.37 14.39 -0.12
N GLU A 74 -5.95 15.09 0.85
CA GLU A 74 -6.63 16.38 0.65
C GLU A 74 -5.67 17.48 0.17
N SER A 75 -4.36 17.25 0.31
CA SER A 75 -3.28 18.12 -0.11
C SER A 75 -2.92 17.89 -1.60
N GLY A 76 -1.81 18.38 -2.07
CA GLY A 76 -1.49 18.34 -3.49
C GLY A 76 -0.92 16.98 -3.94
N VAL A 77 -1.52 16.37 -4.97
CA VAL A 77 -0.91 15.26 -5.71
C VAL A 77 -0.61 15.72 -7.13
N VAL A 78 0.64 15.55 -7.57
CA VAL A 78 1.03 15.88 -8.94
C VAL A 78 0.34 14.92 -9.90
N HIS A 79 -0.45 15.46 -10.84
CA HIS A 79 -1.15 14.64 -11.83
C HIS A 79 -0.18 13.81 -12.68
N ALA A 80 -0.50 12.54 -12.90
CA ALA A 80 0.31 11.62 -13.72
C ALA A 80 0.61 12.18 -15.10
N THR A 81 -0.36 12.87 -15.74
CA THR A 81 -0.17 13.53 -17.05
C THR A 81 0.89 14.62 -16.99
N ALA A 82 0.93 15.44 -15.94
CA ALA A 82 1.94 16.49 -15.79
C ALA A 82 3.33 15.90 -15.64
N MET A 83 3.45 14.83 -14.86
CA MET A 83 4.68 14.07 -14.66
C MET A 83 5.19 13.47 -15.97
N LEU A 84 4.33 12.76 -16.71
CA LEU A 84 4.68 12.14 -17.98
C LEU A 84 5.11 13.17 -19.02
N ASN A 85 4.41 14.31 -19.12
CA ASN A 85 4.78 15.41 -20.00
C ASN A 85 6.15 16.00 -19.66
N TYR A 86 6.44 16.17 -18.37
CA TYR A 86 7.75 16.65 -17.92
C TYR A 86 8.89 15.69 -18.32
N LEU A 87 8.70 14.40 -18.05
CA LEU A 87 9.68 13.36 -18.40
C LEU A 87 9.93 13.31 -19.91
N HIS A 88 8.86 13.33 -20.70
CA HIS A 88 8.96 13.31 -22.17
C HIS A 88 9.66 14.55 -22.72
N THR A 89 9.28 15.74 -22.25
CA THR A 89 9.85 17.03 -22.71
C THR A 89 11.34 17.12 -22.40
N ASN A 90 11.75 16.63 -21.24
CA ASN A 90 13.15 16.66 -20.80
C ASN A 90 13.94 15.40 -21.21
N LYS A 91 13.32 14.47 -21.96
CA LYS A 91 13.93 13.20 -22.41
C LYS A 91 14.51 12.38 -21.26
N ILE A 92 13.84 12.40 -20.11
CA ILE A 92 14.24 11.64 -18.93
C ILE A 92 13.68 10.22 -19.08
N VAL A 93 14.57 9.23 -18.99
CA VAL A 93 14.20 7.81 -18.98
C VAL A 93 14.38 7.29 -17.56
N ILE A 94 13.29 6.77 -16.98
CA ILE A 94 13.30 6.14 -15.67
C ILE A 94 13.64 4.66 -15.84
N THR A 95 14.56 4.18 -15.01
CA THR A 95 15.00 2.80 -14.91
C THR A 95 15.11 2.41 -13.44
N GLU A 96 15.18 1.11 -13.13
CA GLU A 96 15.39 0.63 -11.75
C GLU A 96 16.66 1.21 -11.09
N HIS A 97 17.69 1.52 -11.89
CA HIS A 97 18.97 2.02 -11.38
C HIS A 97 18.99 3.51 -11.07
N ASN A 98 18.12 4.31 -11.70
CA ASN A 98 18.11 5.76 -11.55
C ASN A 98 16.83 6.32 -10.92
N ILE A 99 15.81 5.50 -10.66
CA ILE A 99 14.48 5.96 -10.24
C ILE A 99 14.52 6.79 -8.96
N ARG A 100 15.35 6.43 -7.97
CA ARG A 100 15.48 7.21 -6.73
C ARG A 100 16.08 8.59 -6.98
N GLU A 101 17.17 8.66 -7.74
CA GLU A 101 17.84 9.93 -8.07
C GLU A 101 16.92 10.82 -8.91
N VAL A 102 16.33 10.27 -9.95
CA VAL A 102 15.36 10.96 -10.81
C VAL A 102 14.16 11.41 -10.01
N GLY A 103 13.64 10.56 -9.10
CA GLY A 103 12.52 10.89 -8.23
C GLY A 103 12.81 12.10 -7.35
N LEU A 104 13.95 12.14 -6.68
CA LEU A 104 14.35 13.27 -5.84
C LEU A 104 14.56 14.56 -6.67
N GLN A 105 15.14 14.43 -7.87
CA GLN A 105 15.28 15.56 -8.78
C GLN A 105 13.91 16.13 -9.20
N ILE A 106 13.00 15.25 -9.59
CA ILE A 106 11.63 15.59 -9.96
C ILE A 106 10.87 16.20 -8.78
N GLY A 107 11.01 15.62 -7.58
CA GLY A 107 10.42 16.16 -6.38
C GLY A 107 10.80 17.60 -6.10
N ARG A 108 12.06 17.96 -6.32
CA ARG A 108 12.54 19.36 -6.22
C ARG A 108 11.96 20.25 -7.31
N VAL A 109 11.84 19.75 -8.53
CA VAL A 109 11.26 20.51 -9.67
C VAL A 109 9.80 20.83 -9.46
N PHE A 110 9.02 19.86 -8.99
CA PHE A 110 7.60 20.03 -8.71
C PHE A 110 7.32 20.63 -7.32
N ASN A 111 8.38 20.88 -6.53
CA ASN A 111 8.28 21.40 -5.17
C ASN A 111 7.30 20.60 -4.31
N VAL A 112 7.50 19.27 -4.29
CA VAL A 112 6.74 18.35 -3.45
C VAL A 112 7.56 17.90 -2.24
N ASP A 113 6.88 17.47 -1.19
CA ASP A 113 7.50 17.02 0.06
C ASP A 113 8.01 15.58 -0.04
N ALA A 114 7.28 14.75 -0.81
CA ALA A 114 7.62 13.35 -1.00
C ALA A 114 7.39 12.88 -2.45
N VAL A 115 8.05 11.79 -2.80
CA VAL A 115 7.87 11.08 -4.07
C VAL A 115 7.53 9.62 -3.81
N VAL A 116 6.58 9.10 -4.58
CA VAL A 116 6.25 7.68 -4.63
C VAL A 116 6.99 7.04 -5.78
N ILE A 117 7.74 5.99 -5.47
CA ILE A 117 8.39 5.11 -6.42
C ILE A 117 7.63 3.78 -6.40
N GLY A 118 7.21 3.30 -7.56
CA GLY A 118 6.45 2.07 -7.67
C GLY A 118 6.99 1.12 -8.71
N ALA A 119 6.68 -0.16 -8.53
CA ALA A 119 6.89 -1.20 -9.53
C ALA A 119 5.71 -2.17 -9.56
N VAL A 120 5.36 -2.60 -10.76
CA VAL A 120 4.43 -3.72 -10.98
C VAL A 120 5.26 -4.99 -11.04
N THR A 121 5.09 -5.85 -10.03
CA THR A 121 5.87 -7.08 -9.87
C THR A 121 5.14 -8.31 -10.42
N GLU A 122 3.83 -8.26 -10.47
CA GLU A 122 2.98 -9.31 -11.01
C GLU A 122 1.71 -8.70 -11.64
N TYR A 123 1.26 -9.25 -12.78
CA TYR A 123 0.05 -8.80 -13.47
C TYR A 123 -0.57 -9.95 -14.23
N ASP A 124 -1.74 -10.40 -13.78
CA ASP A 124 -2.57 -11.36 -14.48
C ASP A 124 -4.01 -10.82 -14.55
N PRO A 125 -4.46 -10.37 -15.74
CA PRO A 125 -5.80 -9.81 -15.89
C PRO A 125 -6.91 -10.87 -16.02
N TYR A 126 -6.54 -12.14 -16.11
CA TYR A 126 -7.52 -13.22 -16.26
C TYR A 126 -8.17 -13.59 -14.93
N PHE A 127 -9.44 -13.93 -14.98
CA PHE A 127 -10.22 -14.31 -13.79
C PHE A 127 -9.74 -15.65 -13.17
N PRO A 128 -9.47 -15.70 -11.88
CA PRO A 128 -9.40 -14.62 -10.90
C PRO A 128 -8.13 -13.76 -11.07
N PRO A 129 -8.24 -12.42 -11.10
CA PRO A 129 -7.12 -11.54 -11.39
C PRO A 129 -6.07 -11.52 -10.30
N LYS A 130 -4.84 -11.13 -10.69
CA LYS A 130 -3.73 -10.97 -9.77
C LYS A 130 -2.92 -9.70 -10.10
N LEU A 131 -2.53 -8.96 -9.05
CA LEU A 131 -1.69 -7.78 -9.14
C LEU A 131 -0.69 -7.74 -7.99
N GLY A 132 0.58 -7.62 -8.32
CA GLY A 132 1.66 -7.37 -7.37
C GLY A 132 2.20 -5.96 -7.53
N LEU A 133 2.28 -5.21 -6.43
CA LEU A 133 2.86 -3.88 -6.39
C LEU A 133 3.96 -3.80 -5.33
N SER A 134 5.07 -3.17 -5.68
CA SER A 134 6.09 -2.72 -4.74
C SER A 134 6.07 -1.20 -4.71
N ILE A 135 6.01 -0.58 -3.54
CA ILE A 135 5.88 0.86 -3.38
C ILE A 135 6.87 1.33 -2.33
N GLU A 136 7.55 2.41 -2.62
CA GLU A 136 8.44 3.13 -1.73
C GLU A 136 8.07 4.61 -1.73
N VAL A 137 8.05 5.25 -0.56
CA VAL A 137 7.84 6.70 -0.43
C VAL A 137 9.08 7.33 0.16
N LEU A 138 9.62 8.32 -0.54
CA LEU A 138 10.82 9.06 -0.16
C LEU A 138 10.47 10.50 0.14
N THR A 139 11.01 11.06 1.21
CA THR A 139 11.02 12.50 1.43
C THR A 139 12.02 13.18 0.48
N VAL A 140 11.68 14.36 -0.01
CA VAL A 140 12.55 15.12 -0.93
C VAL A 140 13.63 15.90 -0.18
N SER A 141 13.36 16.30 1.07
CA SER A 141 14.24 17.13 1.91
C SER A 141 15.53 16.41 2.29
N ASP A 142 15.43 15.20 2.78
CA ASP A 142 16.52 14.40 3.36
C ASP A 142 16.75 13.06 2.66
N SER A 143 15.91 12.74 1.66
CA SER A 143 15.99 11.50 0.89
C SER A 143 15.76 10.24 1.72
N GLU A 144 15.04 10.38 2.83
CA GLU A 144 14.69 9.26 3.71
C GLU A 144 13.52 8.45 3.13
N THR A 145 13.60 7.13 3.25
CA THR A 145 12.48 6.23 2.97
C THR A 145 11.56 6.22 4.19
N ILE A 146 10.37 6.80 4.06
CA ILE A 146 9.39 6.85 5.14
C ILE A 146 8.38 5.71 5.10
N PHE A 147 8.27 5.04 3.97
CA PHE A 147 7.39 3.89 3.79
C PHE A 147 7.92 2.97 2.69
N THR A 148 7.75 1.66 2.87
CA THR A 148 7.96 0.65 1.83
C THR A 148 7.03 -0.53 2.04
N THR A 149 6.47 -1.05 0.96
CA THR A 149 5.71 -2.30 0.94
C THR A 149 5.92 -3.05 -0.36
N SER A 150 5.70 -4.36 -0.32
CA SER A 150 5.63 -5.20 -1.51
C SER A 150 4.58 -6.26 -1.28
N GLU A 151 3.45 -6.14 -1.95
CA GLU A 151 2.28 -6.98 -1.73
C GLU A 151 1.76 -7.52 -3.05
N THR A 152 1.28 -8.77 -3.03
CA THR A 152 0.57 -9.40 -4.14
C THR A 152 -0.87 -9.69 -3.73
N TYR A 153 -1.80 -9.16 -4.49
CA TYR A 153 -3.23 -9.40 -4.37
C TYR A 153 -3.63 -10.45 -5.40
N ASP A 154 -4.02 -11.62 -4.93
CA ASP A 154 -4.49 -12.72 -5.76
C ASP A 154 -5.95 -13.01 -5.39
N ALA A 155 -6.88 -12.72 -6.30
CA ALA A 155 -8.31 -12.89 -6.07
C ALA A 155 -8.76 -14.35 -5.98
N SER A 156 -7.86 -15.33 -6.15
CA SER A 156 -8.15 -16.72 -5.83
C SER A 156 -8.27 -16.96 -4.32
N PHE A 157 -7.62 -16.15 -3.49
CA PHE A 157 -7.66 -16.26 -2.03
C PHE A 157 -8.88 -15.59 -1.41
N ASN A 158 -9.53 -16.28 -0.47
CA ASN A 158 -10.74 -15.79 0.19
C ASN A 158 -10.55 -14.47 0.93
N PHE A 159 -9.40 -14.24 1.56
CA PHE A 159 -9.14 -13.00 2.28
C PHE A 159 -9.10 -11.79 1.33
N VAL A 160 -8.56 -11.93 0.10
CA VAL A 160 -8.57 -10.86 -0.92
C VAL A 160 -10.01 -10.60 -1.37
N ARG A 161 -10.83 -11.63 -1.57
CA ARG A 161 -12.25 -11.47 -1.94
C ARG A 161 -13.05 -10.73 -0.87
N GLU A 162 -12.77 -10.96 0.40
CA GLU A 162 -13.44 -10.22 1.49
C GLU A 162 -13.02 -8.73 1.51
N GLU A 163 -11.77 -8.40 1.19
CA GLU A 163 -11.35 -7.01 1.02
C GLU A 163 -12.03 -6.36 -0.20
N ILE A 164 -12.15 -7.08 -1.33
CA ILE A 164 -12.89 -6.61 -2.53
C ILE A 164 -14.34 -6.30 -2.16
N LYS A 165 -15.04 -7.15 -1.40
CA LYS A 165 -16.40 -6.89 -0.94
C LYS A 165 -16.51 -5.64 -0.07
N ARG A 166 -15.54 -5.45 0.83
CA ARG A 166 -15.46 -4.22 1.66
C ARG A 166 -15.28 -2.99 0.81
N PHE A 167 -14.36 -3.03 -0.16
CA PHE A 167 -14.11 -1.95 -1.10
C PHE A 167 -15.36 -1.63 -1.95
N ALA A 168 -16.01 -2.64 -2.53
CA ALA A 168 -17.27 -2.48 -3.26
C ALA A 168 -18.37 -1.82 -2.39
N GLY A 169 -18.33 -2.07 -1.08
CA GLY A 169 -19.21 -1.44 -0.10
C GLY A 169 -18.93 0.06 0.14
N THR A 170 -17.70 0.53 -0.04
CA THR A 170 -17.31 1.95 0.14
C THR A 170 -17.60 2.79 -1.09
N LYS A 171 -17.49 2.22 -2.27
CA LYS A 171 -17.82 2.89 -3.54
C LYS A 171 -19.28 2.65 -3.92
N LYS A 172 -19.92 3.60 -4.57
CA LYS A 172 -21.31 3.49 -5.08
C LYS A 172 -21.52 2.36 -6.13
N VAL A 173 -20.54 1.47 -6.28
CA VAL A 173 -20.69 0.21 -7.03
C VAL A 173 -21.76 -0.69 -6.38
N LYS A 174 -22.24 -0.32 -5.20
CA LYS A 174 -23.38 -0.94 -4.49
C LYS A 174 -24.68 -1.03 -5.29
N ASP A 175 -24.89 -0.17 -6.26
CA ASP A 175 -26.09 -0.18 -7.10
C ASP A 175 -26.03 -1.24 -8.22
N SER A 176 -24.88 -1.90 -8.40
CA SER A 176 -24.72 -3.05 -9.28
C SER A 176 -24.88 -4.34 -8.48
N VAL A 177 -25.81 -5.19 -8.88
CA VAL A 177 -26.02 -6.54 -8.32
C VAL A 177 -24.74 -7.40 -8.34
N TYR A 178 -23.72 -6.98 -9.08
CA TYR A 178 -22.45 -7.67 -9.33
C TYR A 178 -21.22 -6.87 -8.85
N GLY A 179 -21.37 -6.02 -7.85
CA GLY A 179 -20.32 -5.04 -7.47
C GLY A 179 -18.92 -5.62 -7.22
N ASP A 180 -18.79 -6.68 -6.44
CA ASP A 180 -17.53 -7.36 -6.16
C ASP A 180 -17.06 -8.26 -7.31
N GLU A 181 -17.98 -8.94 -8.01
CA GLU A 181 -17.65 -9.71 -9.20
C GLU A 181 -17.15 -8.83 -10.34
N LEU A 182 -17.76 -7.64 -10.52
CA LEU A 182 -17.34 -6.70 -11.54
C LEU A 182 -15.90 -6.21 -11.32
N ILE A 183 -15.50 -5.99 -10.07
CA ILE A 183 -14.14 -5.62 -9.72
C ILE A 183 -13.16 -6.71 -10.15
N MET A 184 -13.50 -7.97 -9.94
CA MET A 184 -12.67 -9.11 -10.34
C MET A 184 -12.66 -9.39 -11.85
N GLN A 185 -13.63 -8.88 -12.60
CA GLN A 185 -13.72 -9.07 -14.05
C GLN A 185 -13.07 -7.95 -14.85
N LYS A 186 -12.84 -6.79 -14.22
CA LYS A 186 -12.26 -5.61 -14.85
C LYS A 186 -10.95 -5.24 -14.17
N MET A 187 -9.85 -5.32 -14.91
CA MET A 187 -8.52 -5.09 -14.34
C MET A 187 -8.32 -3.66 -13.89
N ASP A 188 -8.91 -2.68 -14.57
CA ASP A 188 -8.91 -1.27 -14.13
C ASP A 188 -9.52 -1.09 -12.72
N LEU A 189 -10.68 -1.71 -12.46
CA LEU A 189 -11.31 -1.71 -11.14
C LEU A 189 -10.51 -2.51 -10.10
N TYR A 190 -9.84 -3.56 -10.55
CA TYR A 190 -8.98 -4.35 -9.66
C TYR A 190 -7.73 -3.58 -9.24
N ILE A 191 -7.10 -2.84 -10.17
CA ILE A 191 -5.99 -1.92 -9.86
C ILE A 191 -6.46 -0.84 -8.88
N GLU A 192 -7.65 -0.28 -9.10
CA GLU A 192 -8.26 0.71 -8.22
C GLU A 192 -8.45 0.17 -6.80
N PHE A 193 -8.97 -1.06 -6.67
CA PHE A 193 -9.10 -1.76 -5.38
C PHE A 193 -7.75 -1.95 -4.69
N VAL A 194 -6.75 -2.48 -5.39
CA VAL A 194 -5.41 -2.73 -4.82
C VAL A 194 -4.75 -1.42 -4.39
N SER A 195 -4.81 -0.39 -5.22
CA SER A 195 -4.30 0.95 -4.91
C SER A 195 -4.97 1.53 -3.66
N TYR A 196 -6.30 1.48 -3.60
CA TYR A 196 -7.09 1.90 -2.45
C TYR A 196 -6.65 1.18 -1.17
N ASP A 197 -6.53 -0.14 -1.21
CA ASP A 197 -6.24 -0.94 -0.02
C ASP A 197 -4.83 -0.65 0.52
N ILE A 198 -3.83 -0.55 -0.37
CA ILE A 198 -2.45 -0.20 0.00
C ILE A 198 -2.40 1.21 0.62
N ILE A 199 -3.01 2.20 -0.03
CA ILE A 199 -3.01 3.58 0.44
C ILE A 199 -3.71 3.68 1.79
N ARG A 200 -4.91 3.10 1.91
CA ARG A 200 -5.71 3.14 3.14
C ARG A 200 -5.00 2.52 4.34
N LYS A 201 -4.26 1.43 4.13
CA LYS A 201 -3.58 0.71 5.22
C LYS A 201 -2.29 1.38 5.66
N ASN A 202 -1.64 2.11 4.76
CA ASN A 202 -0.24 2.44 4.95
C ASN A 202 0.10 3.93 4.83
N LEU A 203 -0.62 4.68 4.02
CA LEU A 203 -0.36 6.10 3.76
C LEU A 203 -1.37 7.02 4.40
#